data_03d343cdebae40d6317b9ce0b8bf555b
#
_entry.id   03d343cdebae40d6317b9ce0b8bf555b
#
_cell.length_a   1.000
_cell.length_b   1.000
_cell.length_c   1.000
_cell.angle_alpha   90.00
_cell.angle_beta   90.00
_cell.angle_gamma   90.00
#
_symmetry.space_group_name_H-M   'P 1'
#
loop_
_entity.id
_entity.type
_entity.pdbx_description
1 polymer ?
#
loop_
_entity_poly.entity_id
_entity_poly.type
_entity_poly.pdbx_seq_one_letter_code
_entity_poly.pdbx_strand_id
1 'polypeptide(L)'
;YIVQKASNTAGHFILSPYFSYEEAAIRAMDQYYRELGIQQISYCIDKGGYSDLASVLTAWMDKIMLVTELPSITLKRLREIGNQAPSVVVVSEALQLIKTSKIAEKELFDIILHSPYGTDWLLALKTSFCFDPAISNPGIVEIATDGPQKYRAPVWHGLRTFVGLFEQQPDDCLHEMAIHIINRTSMDTINSQHKLNNWVTASQIADIFFSVDPSCLSDTSWEYLRLVINSRIIGNPDIFIMSFIRRIDLVSVWPMEHVCKALSVFLEATCECAKNEYSYCLDELTKKCADILTPLAYMQISKICVENITNAYRNNEFIFTDVGAFAKYPDNNGQTDLANLSYSAVLVIWLRQCIDKMNPDEAVQFVSLHMDSGIPLLRRAAIYCASKHFINCTSLIFSTEDNPFNDNEVYSDIYDMLIANSDKIERWHLDQIVKWIEDADFQTDNLLAQGFRRALIYLQLSKVNVAYHEKWDAYCKATGRIYTESEGYNVSKHIYASGAEWVQPDPSIAEKMEGMSAAAIVDYLNDIKYTWDIDEWSVGQSIESFIPKHKAELIEHMNVFMNLKEGLLPYFIRSVDKVDSLNASEVDSIWRFLDAILRKRFNKNAETIYCEALRIVRDIIIKDKYT
;
A
#
# COMPACT_ATOMS: atom_id res chain seq x y z
N TYR A 1 5.98 -32.22 21.90
CA TYR A 1 5.96 -30.79 22.23
C TYR A 1 5.86 -29.91 20.96
N ILE A 2 6.71 -30.10 19.96
CA ILE A 2 6.67 -29.37 18.68
C ILE A 2 5.42 -29.71 17.89
N VAL A 3 5.04 -30.95 17.78
CA VAL A 3 3.82 -31.40 17.11
C VAL A 3 2.57 -30.90 17.83
N GLN A 4 2.58 -30.87 19.17
CA GLN A 4 1.49 -30.33 19.97
C GLN A 4 1.38 -28.80 19.85
N LYS A 5 2.50 -28.09 19.79
CA LYS A 5 2.53 -26.65 19.53
C LYS A 5 2.17 -26.33 18.07
N ALA A 6 2.64 -27.14 17.11
CA ALA A 6 2.27 -27.00 15.71
C ALA A 6 0.79 -27.26 15.47
N SER A 7 0.16 -28.21 16.17
CA SER A 7 -1.29 -28.44 16.05
C SER A 7 -2.13 -27.27 16.57
N ASN A 8 -1.65 -26.54 17.58
CA ASN A 8 -2.37 -25.40 18.17
C ASN A 8 -2.09 -24.06 17.47
N THR A 9 -0.99 -23.96 16.71
CA THR A 9 -0.56 -22.72 16.03
C THR A 9 -0.35 -22.89 14.52
N ALA A 10 -0.58 -24.09 13.98
CA ALA A 10 -0.26 -24.45 12.60
C ALA A 10 -0.91 -23.53 11.55
N GLY A 11 -2.11 -23.05 11.81
CA GLY A 11 -2.78 -22.11 10.89
C GLY A 11 -2.03 -20.80 10.69
N HIS A 12 -1.36 -20.29 11.73
CA HIS A 12 -0.59 -19.05 11.66
C HIS A 12 0.84 -19.25 11.16
N PHE A 13 1.44 -20.39 11.46
CA PHE A 13 2.84 -20.66 11.12
C PHE A 13 3.07 -21.06 9.67
N ILE A 14 2.12 -21.76 9.05
CA ILE A 14 2.25 -22.29 7.69
C ILE A 14 1.91 -21.23 6.63
N LEU A 15 1.16 -20.19 6.99
CA LEU A 15 0.65 -19.18 6.06
C LEU A 15 1.46 -17.89 6.01
N SER A 16 2.51 -17.73 6.82
CA SER A 16 3.35 -16.53 6.77
C SER A 16 4.46 -16.67 5.74
N PRO A 17 4.49 -15.87 4.68
CA PRO A 17 5.52 -15.92 3.65
C PRO A 17 6.89 -15.39 4.09
N TYR A 18 7.00 -14.83 5.31
CA TYR A 18 8.14 -14.00 5.75
C TYR A 18 9.22 -14.70 6.55
N PHE A 19 9.16 -16.01 6.73
CA PHE A 19 10.17 -16.70 7.52
C PHE A 19 10.79 -17.87 6.78
N SER A 20 12.10 -18.03 6.94
CA SER A 20 12.78 -19.29 6.73
C SER A 20 12.40 -20.29 7.85
N TYR A 21 11.10 -20.41 8.12
CA TYR A 21 10.56 -21.38 9.07
C TYR A 21 11.01 -22.78 8.74
N GLU A 22 11.32 -23.01 7.47
CA GLU A 22 11.83 -24.28 7.00
C GLU A 22 13.11 -24.67 7.71
N GLU A 23 14.07 -23.75 7.89
CA GLU A 23 15.31 -24.05 8.60
C GLU A 23 15.13 -24.18 10.12
N ALA A 24 14.36 -23.28 10.72
CA ALA A 24 14.07 -23.36 12.15
C ALA A 24 13.24 -24.60 12.49
N ALA A 25 12.27 -24.94 11.63
CA ALA A 25 11.46 -26.13 11.78
C ALA A 25 12.24 -27.40 11.48
N ILE A 26 13.12 -27.41 10.48
CA ILE A 26 14.02 -28.55 10.22
C ILE A 26 14.94 -28.78 11.42
N ARG A 27 15.56 -27.73 12.00
CA ARG A 27 16.39 -27.87 13.19
C ARG A 27 15.61 -28.36 14.42
N ALA A 28 14.43 -27.78 14.64
CA ALA A 28 13.56 -28.19 15.73
C ALA A 28 13.02 -29.61 15.53
N MET A 29 12.71 -30.00 14.30
CA MET A 29 12.29 -31.35 13.93
C MET A 29 13.44 -32.35 14.00
N ASP A 30 14.66 -31.97 13.61
CA ASP A 30 15.85 -32.83 13.76
C ASP A 30 16.10 -33.18 15.24
N GLN A 31 16.01 -32.19 16.13
CA GLN A 31 16.12 -32.40 17.55
C GLN A 31 14.99 -33.30 18.10
N TYR A 32 13.76 -32.99 17.70
CA TYR A 32 12.57 -33.71 18.11
C TYR A 32 12.55 -35.17 17.57
N TYR A 33 13.00 -35.34 16.34
CA TYR A 33 13.09 -36.61 15.64
C TYR A 33 14.07 -37.57 16.29
N ARG A 34 15.21 -37.05 16.79
CA ARG A 34 16.19 -37.84 17.58
C ARG A 34 15.59 -38.35 18.89
N GLU A 35 14.65 -37.58 19.49
CA GLU A 35 14.04 -37.92 20.78
C GLU A 35 12.86 -38.88 20.65
N LEU A 36 12.02 -38.72 19.61
CA LEU A 36 10.73 -39.42 19.49
C LEU A 36 10.61 -40.44 18.36
N GLY A 37 11.49 -40.40 17.37
CA GLY A 37 11.49 -41.30 16.21
C GLY A 37 10.38 -41.08 15.19
N ILE A 38 10.63 -41.53 13.97
CA ILE A 38 9.76 -41.39 12.78
C ILE A 38 8.32 -41.87 13.02
N GLN A 39 8.16 -42.98 13.73
CA GLN A 39 6.84 -43.60 13.90
C GLN A 39 5.87 -42.74 14.68
N GLN A 40 6.34 -41.94 15.64
CA GLN A 40 5.46 -41.03 16.38
C GLN A 40 5.04 -39.81 15.58
N ILE A 41 5.89 -39.32 14.69
CA ILE A 41 5.57 -38.20 13.78
C ILE A 41 4.54 -38.67 12.75
N SER A 42 4.73 -39.84 12.13
CA SER A 42 3.76 -40.44 11.21
C SER A 42 2.41 -40.66 11.87
N TYR A 43 2.39 -41.14 13.10
CA TYR A 43 1.16 -41.31 13.87
C TYR A 43 0.42 -39.99 14.13
N CYS A 44 1.13 -38.91 14.40
CA CYS A 44 0.53 -37.58 14.58
C CYS A 44 -0.02 -37.02 13.26
N ILE A 45 0.66 -37.27 12.14
CA ILE A 45 0.21 -36.91 10.80
C ILE A 45 -1.10 -37.61 10.46
N ASP A 46 -1.16 -38.93 10.65
CA ASP A 46 -2.32 -39.76 10.29
C ASP A 46 -3.56 -39.45 11.16
N LYS A 47 -3.37 -39.04 12.41
CA LYS A 47 -4.49 -38.74 13.33
C LYS A 47 -4.97 -37.29 13.31
N GLY A 48 -4.21 -36.38 12.75
CA GLY A 48 -4.46 -34.94 12.89
C GLY A 48 -5.55 -34.37 11.97
N GLY A 49 -5.99 -35.09 10.92
CA GLY A 49 -7.00 -34.60 9.98
C GLY A 49 -6.60 -33.34 9.19
N TYR A 50 -5.37 -32.90 9.28
CA TYR A 50 -4.84 -31.71 8.61
C TYR A 50 -4.00 -32.13 7.40
N SER A 51 -4.62 -32.24 6.23
CA SER A 51 -3.96 -32.65 4.99
C SER A 51 -2.77 -31.76 4.65
N ASP A 52 -2.89 -30.44 4.89
CA ASP A 52 -1.81 -29.48 4.60
C ASP A 52 -0.65 -29.61 5.59
N LEU A 53 -0.92 -29.87 6.86
CA LEU A 53 0.10 -30.13 7.86
C LEU A 53 0.81 -31.45 7.60
N ALA A 54 0.08 -32.47 7.19
CA ALA A 54 0.64 -33.77 6.83
C ALA A 54 1.58 -33.65 5.62
N SER A 55 1.20 -32.93 4.57
CA SER A 55 2.05 -32.73 3.38
C SER A 55 3.32 -31.94 3.70
N VAL A 56 3.23 -30.91 4.53
CA VAL A 56 4.39 -30.11 4.96
C VAL A 56 5.31 -30.94 5.84
N LEU A 57 4.79 -31.67 6.83
CA LEU A 57 5.59 -32.53 7.71
C LEU A 57 6.22 -33.68 6.93
N THR A 58 5.54 -34.26 5.94
CA THR A 58 6.12 -35.27 5.06
C THR A 58 7.27 -34.71 4.24
N ALA A 59 7.10 -33.52 3.64
CA ALA A 59 8.17 -32.84 2.93
C ALA A 59 9.36 -32.49 3.82
N TRP A 60 9.13 -32.18 5.09
CA TRP A 60 10.18 -31.93 6.07
C TRP A 60 10.86 -33.23 6.51
N MET A 61 10.11 -34.32 6.66
CA MET A 61 10.68 -35.65 6.92
C MET A 61 11.62 -36.08 5.80
N ASP A 62 11.22 -35.92 4.54
CA ASP A 62 12.06 -36.23 3.39
C ASP A 62 13.35 -35.40 3.41
N LYS A 63 13.28 -34.12 3.80
CA LYS A 63 14.46 -33.27 3.94
C LYS A 63 15.32 -33.64 5.13
N ILE A 64 14.74 -34.01 6.27
CA ILE A 64 15.47 -34.48 7.45
C ILE A 64 16.21 -35.79 7.11
N MET A 65 15.58 -36.68 6.36
CA MET A 65 16.22 -37.90 5.87
C MET A 65 17.41 -37.59 4.97
N LEU A 66 17.29 -36.56 4.09
CA LEU A 66 18.41 -36.10 3.27
C LEU A 66 19.55 -35.47 4.10
N VAL A 67 19.23 -34.76 5.20
CA VAL A 67 20.22 -34.18 6.13
C VAL A 67 20.97 -35.26 6.89
N THR A 68 20.30 -36.34 7.26
CA THR A 68 20.96 -37.48 7.96
C THR A 68 21.85 -38.30 7.04
N GLU A 69 21.77 -38.11 5.73
CA GLU A 69 22.61 -38.78 4.74
C GLU A 69 23.99 -38.13 4.51
N LEU A 70 24.25 -36.93 5.08
CA LEU A 70 25.63 -36.43 5.13
C LEU A 70 26.42 -37.31 6.12
N PRO A 71 27.40 -38.08 5.66
CA PRO A 71 28.20 -38.89 6.56
C PRO A 71 28.82 -38.00 7.65
N SER A 72 28.74 -38.40 8.91
CA SER A 72 29.31 -37.64 10.02
C SER A 72 30.79 -37.30 9.80
N ILE A 73 31.49 -38.11 9.02
CA ILE A 73 32.85 -37.88 8.53
C ILE A 73 32.92 -36.64 7.62
N THR A 74 31.97 -36.46 6.72
CA THR A 74 31.96 -35.30 5.81
C THR A 74 31.69 -34.00 6.57
N LEU A 75 30.75 -33.99 7.48
CA LEU A 75 30.48 -32.83 8.36
C LEU A 75 31.70 -32.49 9.25
N LYS A 76 32.34 -33.49 9.84
CA LYS A 76 33.55 -33.27 10.60
C LYS A 76 34.64 -32.66 9.72
N ARG A 77 34.82 -33.18 8.49
CA ARG A 77 35.85 -32.68 7.59
C ARG A 77 35.54 -31.26 7.12
N LEU A 78 34.29 -30.92 6.81
CA LEU A 78 33.88 -29.55 6.47
C LEU A 78 34.18 -28.57 7.62
N ARG A 79 33.95 -28.96 8.87
CA ARG A 79 34.29 -28.14 10.06
C ARG A 79 35.79 -27.94 10.20
N GLU A 80 36.59 -28.98 9.98
CA GLU A 80 38.06 -28.87 9.99
C GLU A 80 38.55 -27.93 8.89
N ILE A 81 38.02 -28.06 7.67
CA ILE A 81 38.37 -27.24 6.49
C ILE A 81 37.97 -25.78 6.71
N GLY A 82 36.72 -25.50 7.06
CA GLY A 82 36.19 -24.11 7.12
C GLY A 82 36.77 -23.28 8.28
N ASN A 83 37.36 -23.93 9.30
CA ASN A 83 38.01 -23.26 10.43
C ASN A 83 39.52 -23.06 10.26
N GLN A 84 40.10 -23.40 9.11
CA GLN A 84 41.51 -23.14 8.82
C GLN A 84 41.67 -22.12 7.69
N ALA A 85 42.85 -21.51 7.61
CA ALA A 85 43.15 -20.56 6.50
C ALA A 85 43.05 -21.27 5.15
N PRO A 86 42.40 -20.65 4.15
CA PRO A 86 42.23 -21.25 2.84
C PRO A 86 43.56 -21.31 2.09
N SER A 87 43.98 -22.53 1.74
CA SER A 87 45.05 -22.77 0.79
C SER A 87 44.47 -23.38 -0.48
N VAL A 88 45.22 -23.38 -1.57
CA VAL A 88 44.75 -23.95 -2.85
C VAL A 88 44.28 -25.40 -2.70
N VAL A 89 44.98 -26.19 -1.91
CA VAL A 89 44.62 -27.60 -1.61
C VAL A 89 43.33 -27.69 -0.83
N VAL A 90 43.21 -26.91 0.24
CA VAL A 90 42.05 -26.89 1.15
C VAL A 90 40.82 -26.40 0.40
N VAL A 91 40.95 -25.35 -0.42
CA VAL A 91 39.85 -24.81 -1.27
C VAL A 91 39.40 -25.85 -2.29
N SER A 92 40.37 -26.54 -2.96
CA SER A 92 40.03 -27.58 -3.91
C SER A 92 39.29 -28.75 -3.27
N GLU A 93 39.71 -29.18 -2.08
CA GLU A 93 39.02 -30.22 -1.31
C GLU A 93 37.62 -29.78 -0.91
N ALA A 94 37.45 -28.54 -0.40
CA ALA A 94 36.14 -27.97 -0.05
C ALA A 94 35.19 -27.96 -1.25
N LEU A 95 35.66 -27.47 -2.40
CA LEU A 95 34.87 -27.44 -3.65
C LEU A 95 34.45 -28.83 -4.12
N GLN A 96 35.32 -29.85 -3.97
CA GLN A 96 34.95 -31.24 -4.29
C GLN A 96 33.84 -31.77 -3.36
N LEU A 97 33.93 -31.49 -2.08
CA LEU A 97 32.93 -31.95 -1.09
C LEU A 97 31.55 -31.33 -1.31
N ILE A 98 31.49 -30.06 -1.71
CA ILE A 98 30.20 -29.34 -1.87
C ILE A 98 29.60 -29.44 -3.27
N LYS A 99 30.38 -29.86 -4.28
CA LYS A 99 29.95 -29.87 -5.68
C LYS A 99 28.68 -30.68 -5.94
N THR A 100 28.49 -31.76 -5.22
CA THR A 100 27.39 -32.71 -5.42
C THR A 100 26.31 -32.63 -4.35
N SER A 101 26.48 -31.80 -3.31
CA SER A 101 25.57 -31.73 -2.16
C SER A 101 25.31 -30.28 -1.74
N LYS A 102 24.09 -29.81 -1.98
CA LYS A 102 23.64 -28.48 -1.52
C LYS A 102 23.65 -28.34 0.00
N ILE A 103 23.52 -29.45 0.71
CA ILE A 103 23.61 -29.49 2.18
C ILE A 103 25.05 -29.28 2.62
N ALA A 104 26.01 -29.94 1.97
CA ALA A 104 27.42 -29.73 2.25
C ALA A 104 27.85 -28.29 1.92
N GLU A 105 27.32 -27.72 0.83
CA GLU A 105 27.52 -26.30 0.47
C GLU A 105 27.02 -25.39 1.58
N LYS A 106 25.79 -25.58 2.06
CA LYS A 106 25.20 -24.82 3.17
C LYS A 106 26.06 -24.91 4.43
N GLU A 107 26.40 -26.12 4.87
CA GLU A 107 27.20 -26.34 6.08
C GLU A 107 28.59 -25.68 5.99
N LEU A 108 29.25 -25.75 4.84
CA LEU A 108 30.53 -25.07 4.64
C LEU A 108 30.37 -23.55 4.77
N PHE A 109 29.37 -22.95 4.13
CA PHE A 109 29.16 -21.51 4.17
C PHE A 109 28.69 -21.03 5.55
N ASP A 110 27.92 -21.81 6.30
CA ASP A 110 27.56 -21.52 7.70
C ASP A 110 28.81 -21.55 8.61
N ILE A 111 29.78 -22.45 8.33
CA ILE A 111 31.06 -22.48 9.07
C ILE A 111 31.93 -21.28 8.69
N ILE A 112 32.05 -20.96 7.41
CA ILE A 112 32.82 -19.79 6.90
C ILE A 112 32.31 -18.49 7.54
N LEU A 113 31.00 -18.31 7.66
CA LEU A 113 30.38 -17.11 8.27
C LEU A 113 30.90 -16.85 9.70
N HIS A 114 31.23 -17.90 10.44
CA HIS A 114 31.68 -17.79 11.84
C HIS A 114 33.19 -18.06 11.98
N SER A 115 33.90 -18.32 10.90
CA SER A 115 35.34 -18.58 10.87
C SER A 115 36.16 -17.29 11.01
N PRO A 116 37.28 -17.30 11.75
CA PRO A 116 38.20 -16.15 11.74
C PRO A 116 38.84 -15.89 10.39
N TYR A 117 38.72 -16.83 9.45
CA TYR A 117 39.23 -16.75 8.09
C TYR A 117 38.11 -16.54 7.06
N GLY A 118 36.93 -16.06 7.52
CA GLY A 118 35.74 -15.94 6.66
C GLY A 118 35.98 -15.11 5.41
N THR A 119 36.56 -13.94 5.55
CA THR A 119 36.91 -13.04 4.42
C THR A 119 37.90 -13.70 3.47
N ASP A 120 38.95 -14.34 3.98
CA ASP A 120 39.95 -15.05 3.15
C ASP A 120 39.30 -16.18 2.35
N TRP A 121 38.35 -16.89 2.95
CA TRP A 121 37.56 -17.93 2.28
C TRP A 121 36.71 -17.37 1.14
N LEU A 122 36.02 -16.24 1.36
CA LEU A 122 35.23 -15.62 0.31
C LEU A 122 36.10 -15.21 -0.88
N LEU A 123 37.24 -14.61 -0.61
CA LEU A 123 38.19 -14.20 -1.66
C LEU A 123 38.74 -15.41 -2.40
N ALA A 124 39.06 -16.49 -1.70
CA ALA A 124 39.53 -17.74 -2.30
C ALA A 124 38.46 -18.43 -3.18
N LEU A 125 37.19 -18.27 -2.82
CA LEU A 125 36.05 -18.84 -3.56
C LEU A 125 35.49 -17.90 -4.66
N LYS A 126 35.93 -16.64 -4.73
CA LYS A 126 35.39 -15.58 -5.63
C LYS A 126 35.21 -16.04 -7.08
N THR A 127 36.09 -16.84 -7.61
CA THR A 127 36.05 -17.33 -9.01
C THR A 127 35.47 -18.73 -9.15
N SER A 128 35.03 -19.35 -8.05
CA SER A 128 34.43 -20.69 -8.07
C SER A 128 32.98 -20.67 -8.54
N PHE A 129 32.44 -21.85 -8.81
CA PHE A 129 31.01 -22.00 -9.14
C PHE A 129 30.07 -21.48 -8.04
N CYS A 130 30.51 -21.37 -6.80
CA CYS A 130 29.71 -20.88 -5.68
C CYS A 130 29.27 -19.42 -5.84
N PHE A 131 30.05 -18.62 -6.56
CA PHE A 131 29.77 -17.22 -6.88
C PHE A 131 29.53 -16.97 -8.37
N ASP A 132 29.37 -18.03 -9.16
CA ASP A 132 28.89 -17.89 -10.54
C ASP A 132 27.35 -17.88 -10.57
N PRO A 133 26.70 -16.73 -10.88
CA PRO A 133 25.25 -16.62 -10.89
C PRO A 133 24.56 -17.60 -11.84
N ALA A 134 25.24 -17.97 -12.94
CA ALA A 134 24.70 -18.93 -13.90
C ALA A 134 24.47 -20.32 -13.26
N ILE A 135 25.31 -20.67 -12.27
CA ILE A 135 25.29 -21.97 -11.59
C ILE A 135 24.59 -21.91 -10.25
N SER A 136 24.88 -20.89 -9.46
CA SER A 136 24.49 -20.83 -8.04
C SER A 136 23.35 -19.88 -7.70
N ASN A 137 22.98 -18.94 -8.60
CA ASN A 137 21.79 -18.13 -8.41
C ASN A 137 20.53 -18.97 -8.67
N PRO A 138 19.79 -19.38 -7.65
CA PRO A 138 18.64 -20.25 -7.82
C PRO A 138 17.43 -19.45 -8.32
N GLY A 139 16.66 -20.04 -9.22
CA GLY A 139 15.31 -19.55 -9.52
C GLY A 139 14.31 -19.97 -8.44
N ILE A 140 13.09 -19.43 -8.53
CA ILE A 140 11.99 -19.97 -7.74
C ILE A 140 11.61 -21.37 -8.22
N VAL A 141 11.13 -22.19 -7.29
CA VAL A 141 10.66 -23.54 -7.58
C VAL A 141 9.16 -23.60 -7.28
N GLU A 142 8.39 -24.04 -8.27
CA GLU A 142 6.97 -24.30 -8.09
C GLU A 142 6.76 -25.54 -7.23
N ILE A 143 5.89 -25.44 -6.24
CA ILE A 143 5.51 -26.57 -5.39
C ILE A 143 4.16 -27.06 -5.92
N ALA A 144 4.13 -28.30 -6.37
CA ALA A 144 2.87 -28.93 -6.79
C ALA A 144 1.89 -29.00 -5.62
N THR A 145 0.71 -28.38 -5.79
CA THR A 145 -0.36 -28.38 -4.79
C THR A 145 -1.70 -28.59 -5.53
N ASP A 146 -2.67 -29.20 -4.86
CA ASP A 146 -4.05 -29.35 -5.38
C ASP A 146 -4.85 -28.02 -5.27
N GLY A 147 -4.19 -26.91 -4.94
CA GLY A 147 -4.77 -25.58 -4.75
C GLY A 147 -4.00 -24.49 -5.49
N PRO A 148 -4.04 -23.24 -5.01
CA PRO A 148 -3.30 -22.13 -5.62
C PRO A 148 -1.81 -22.43 -5.73
N GLN A 149 -1.19 -22.04 -6.85
CA GLN A 149 0.24 -22.25 -7.09
C GLN A 149 1.06 -21.67 -5.94
N LYS A 150 1.91 -22.51 -5.34
CA LYS A 150 2.85 -22.12 -4.30
C LYS A 150 4.25 -22.18 -4.85
N TYR A 151 5.07 -21.21 -4.46
CA TYR A 151 6.45 -21.11 -4.90
C TYR A 151 7.39 -21.13 -3.69
N ARG A 152 8.57 -21.69 -3.89
CA ARG A 152 9.67 -21.65 -2.94
C ARG A 152 10.82 -20.88 -3.55
N ALA A 153 11.43 -19.98 -2.77
CA ALA A 153 12.66 -19.28 -3.12
C ALA A 153 13.85 -19.97 -2.43
N PRO A 154 14.64 -20.76 -3.16
CA PRO A 154 15.83 -21.35 -2.58
C PRO A 154 16.87 -20.30 -2.24
N VAL A 155 17.70 -20.58 -1.23
CA VAL A 155 18.77 -19.69 -0.76
C VAL A 155 20.04 -19.91 -1.56
N TRP A 156 20.69 -18.84 -1.99
CA TRP A 156 22.06 -18.86 -2.48
C TRP A 156 23.02 -18.72 -1.30
N HIS A 157 23.55 -19.86 -0.81
CA HIS A 157 24.32 -19.90 0.42
C HIS A 157 25.60 -19.06 0.37
N GLY A 158 26.33 -19.09 -0.76
CA GLY A 158 27.52 -18.25 -0.95
C GLY A 158 27.21 -16.76 -0.81
N LEU A 159 26.14 -16.29 -1.47
CA LEU A 159 25.72 -14.90 -1.40
C LEU A 159 25.28 -14.52 0.02
N ARG A 160 24.51 -15.37 0.70
CA ARG A 160 24.08 -15.14 2.09
C ARG A 160 25.27 -14.95 3.03
N THR A 161 26.25 -15.82 2.94
CA THR A 161 27.46 -15.74 3.75
C THR A 161 28.28 -14.51 3.42
N PHE A 162 28.39 -14.19 2.12
CA PHE A 162 29.04 -12.97 1.67
C PHE A 162 28.39 -11.71 2.29
N VAL A 163 27.06 -11.57 2.20
CA VAL A 163 26.33 -10.43 2.80
C VAL A 163 26.58 -10.35 4.30
N GLY A 164 26.50 -11.46 5.01
CA GLY A 164 26.73 -11.48 6.46
C GLY A 164 28.14 -11.05 6.87
N LEU A 165 29.17 -11.42 6.12
CA LEU A 165 30.56 -10.99 6.40
C LEU A 165 30.80 -9.55 5.93
N PHE A 166 30.26 -9.16 4.80
CA PHE A 166 30.35 -7.81 4.28
C PHE A 166 29.74 -6.76 5.23
N GLU A 167 28.63 -7.10 5.89
CA GLU A 167 28.01 -6.23 6.89
C GLU A 167 28.83 -6.12 8.18
N GLN A 168 29.55 -7.17 8.55
CA GLN A 168 30.35 -7.18 9.78
C GLN A 168 31.68 -6.42 9.61
N GLN A 169 32.35 -6.58 8.50
CA GLN A 169 33.69 -6.04 8.25
C GLN A 169 33.86 -5.65 6.77
N PRO A 170 33.24 -4.54 6.32
CA PRO A 170 33.43 -4.10 4.95
C PRO A 170 34.89 -3.62 4.73
N ASP A 171 35.57 -4.24 3.76
CA ASP A 171 36.89 -3.83 3.28
C ASP A 171 36.87 -3.62 1.75
N ASP A 172 37.95 -3.05 1.19
CA ASP A 172 38.03 -2.73 -0.22
C ASP A 172 37.89 -3.98 -1.10
N CYS A 173 38.43 -5.13 -0.69
CA CYS A 173 38.35 -6.38 -1.44
C CYS A 173 36.92 -6.93 -1.47
N LEU A 174 36.21 -6.82 -0.36
CA LEU A 174 34.80 -7.19 -0.26
C LEU A 174 33.91 -6.22 -1.05
N HIS A 175 34.23 -4.93 -1.08
CA HIS A 175 33.53 -3.95 -1.94
C HIS A 175 33.67 -4.29 -3.42
N GLU A 176 34.89 -4.59 -3.91
CA GLU A 176 35.09 -5.05 -5.28
C GLU A 176 34.31 -6.34 -5.58
N MET A 177 34.29 -7.26 -4.63
CA MET A 177 33.54 -8.50 -4.77
C MET A 177 32.04 -8.25 -4.80
N ALA A 178 31.51 -7.34 -3.97
CA ALA A 178 30.10 -6.92 -3.99
C ALA A 178 29.69 -6.37 -5.35
N ILE A 179 30.46 -5.43 -5.90
CA ILE A 179 30.22 -4.87 -7.24
C ILE A 179 30.21 -5.97 -8.31
N HIS A 180 31.18 -6.89 -8.24
CA HIS A 180 31.24 -8.01 -9.17
C HIS A 180 30.01 -8.93 -9.08
N ILE A 181 29.59 -9.27 -7.86
CA ILE A 181 28.39 -10.10 -7.61
C ILE A 181 27.14 -9.39 -8.13
N ILE A 182 26.93 -8.11 -7.79
CA ILE A 182 25.77 -7.33 -8.23
C ILE A 182 25.69 -7.32 -9.76
N ASN A 183 26.77 -6.88 -10.44
CA ASN A 183 26.80 -6.74 -11.89
C ASN A 183 26.55 -8.08 -12.60
N ARG A 184 27.18 -9.17 -12.16
CA ARG A 184 26.99 -10.49 -12.76
C ARG A 184 25.63 -11.10 -12.49
N THR A 185 25.12 -10.96 -11.25
CA THR A 185 23.79 -11.46 -10.89
C THR A 185 22.70 -10.73 -11.67
N SER A 186 22.84 -9.42 -11.82
CA SER A 186 21.92 -8.60 -12.62
C SER A 186 21.86 -9.08 -14.08
N MET A 187 23.02 -9.26 -14.69
CA MET A 187 23.11 -9.73 -16.07
C MET A 187 22.53 -11.15 -16.26
N ASP A 188 22.78 -12.06 -15.32
CA ASP A 188 22.25 -13.42 -15.35
C ASP A 188 20.72 -13.44 -15.18
N THR A 189 20.20 -12.56 -14.34
CA THR A 189 18.79 -12.61 -13.89
C THR A 189 17.83 -11.94 -14.87
N ILE A 190 18.23 -10.86 -15.55
CA ILE A 190 17.35 -10.07 -16.44
C ILE A 190 16.62 -10.92 -17.47
N ASN A 191 17.30 -11.92 -18.04
CA ASN A 191 16.72 -12.78 -19.07
C ASN A 191 16.04 -14.05 -18.51
N SER A 192 15.88 -14.14 -17.20
CA SER A 192 15.43 -15.34 -16.51
C SER A 192 14.39 -15.02 -15.44
N GLN A 193 13.11 -15.03 -15.85
CA GLN A 193 12.00 -14.62 -14.99
C GLN A 193 11.91 -15.41 -13.66
N HIS A 194 12.19 -16.71 -13.68
CA HIS A 194 12.17 -17.53 -12.48
C HIS A 194 13.30 -17.17 -11.49
N LYS A 195 14.42 -16.61 -11.97
CA LYS A 195 15.50 -16.07 -11.13
C LYS A 195 15.16 -14.68 -10.63
N LEU A 196 14.56 -13.83 -11.49
CA LEU A 196 14.11 -12.50 -11.13
C LEU A 196 13.14 -12.52 -9.95
N ASN A 197 12.27 -13.51 -9.90
CA ASN A 197 11.25 -13.66 -8.87
C ASN A 197 11.75 -14.31 -7.57
N ASN A 198 13.05 -14.62 -7.45
CA ASN A 198 13.60 -15.12 -6.19
C ASN A 198 13.82 -13.96 -5.20
N TRP A 199 12.84 -13.72 -4.34
CA TRP A 199 12.86 -12.64 -3.35
C TRP A 199 14.00 -12.79 -2.32
N VAL A 200 14.48 -14.02 -2.04
CA VAL A 200 15.60 -14.24 -1.12
C VAL A 200 16.90 -13.71 -1.73
N THR A 201 17.17 -14.04 -3.01
CA THR A 201 18.33 -13.49 -3.72
C THR A 201 18.20 -11.97 -3.91
N ALA A 202 17.01 -11.48 -4.26
CA ALA A 202 16.76 -10.06 -4.41
C ALA A 202 17.03 -9.28 -3.10
N SER A 203 16.60 -9.81 -1.93
CA SER A 203 16.88 -9.21 -0.63
C SER A 203 18.39 -9.16 -0.35
N GLN A 204 19.11 -10.24 -0.60
CA GLN A 204 20.55 -10.30 -0.42
C GLN A 204 21.31 -9.32 -1.32
N ILE A 205 20.88 -9.18 -2.58
CA ILE A 205 21.45 -8.17 -3.49
C ILE A 205 21.10 -6.76 -3.03
N ALA A 206 19.87 -6.51 -2.57
CA ALA A 206 19.46 -5.20 -2.06
C ALA A 206 20.32 -4.75 -0.87
N ASP A 207 20.68 -5.67 0.03
CA ASP A 207 21.49 -5.37 1.21
C ASP A 207 22.92 -4.89 0.87
N ILE A 208 23.46 -5.29 -0.27
CA ILE A 208 24.78 -4.86 -0.73
C ILE A 208 24.73 -3.76 -1.81
N PHE A 209 23.62 -3.62 -2.55
CA PHE A 209 23.48 -2.69 -3.67
C PHE A 209 23.71 -1.24 -3.25
N PHE A 210 23.13 -0.83 -2.12
CA PHE A 210 23.22 0.53 -1.61
C PHE A 210 24.43 0.75 -0.67
N SER A 211 25.31 -0.23 -0.59
CA SER A 211 26.53 -0.15 0.22
C SER A 211 27.81 -0.01 -0.62
N VAL A 212 27.70 -0.01 -1.95
CA VAL A 212 28.85 0.13 -2.85
C VAL A 212 28.83 1.47 -3.59
N ASP A 213 29.95 1.82 -4.23
CA ASP A 213 30.03 3.02 -5.07
C ASP A 213 29.08 2.84 -6.29
N PRO A 214 28.06 3.69 -6.45
CA PRO A 214 27.09 3.58 -7.52
C PRO A 214 27.69 3.78 -8.92
N SER A 215 28.83 4.46 -9.03
CA SER A 215 29.52 4.67 -10.32
C SER A 215 30.09 3.36 -10.89
N CYS A 216 30.30 2.36 -10.03
CA CYS A 216 30.78 1.03 -10.41
C CYS A 216 29.66 0.06 -10.78
N LEU A 217 28.38 0.45 -10.59
CA LEU A 217 27.23 -0.35 -10.98
C LEU A 217 26.96 -0.22 -12.48
N SER A 218 26.79 -1.35 -13.15
CA SER A 218 26.46 -1.38 -14.57
C SER A 218 25.04 -0.90 -14.85
N ASP A 219 24.76 -0.45 -16.07
CA ASP A 219 23.37 -0.13 -16.48
C ASP A 219 22.45 -1.35 -16.34
N THR A 220 22.99 -2.55 -16.54
CA THR A 220 22.27 -3.81 -16.29
C THR A 220 21.85 -3.97 -14.82
N SER A 221 22.67 -3.49 -13.89
CA SER A 221 22.30 -3.54 -12.45
C SER A 221 21.17 -2.57 -12.10
N TRP A 222 21.14 -1.41 -12.74
CA TRP A 222 20.03 -0.47 -12.61
C TRP A 222 18.75 -1.01 -13.25
N GLU A 223 18.86 -1.67 -14.40
CA GLU A 223 17.72 -2.34 -15.04
C GLU A 223 17.20 -3.52 -14.19
N TYR A 224 18.10 -4.28 -13.58
CA TYR A 224 17.71 -5.32 -12.63
C TYR A 224 16.89 -4.75 -11.45
N LEU A 225 17.35 -3.64 -10.85
CA LEU A 225 16.62 -2.93 -9.82
C LEU A 225 15.19 -2.58 -10.29
N ARG A 226 15.09 -2.00 -11.49
CA ARG A 226 13.81 -1.63 -12.10
C ARG A 226 12.89 -2.84 -12.33
N LEU A 227 13.43 -3.93 -12.84
CA LEU A 227 12.65 -5.14 -13.10
C LEU A 227 12.19 -5.83 -11.82
N VAL A 228 13.02 -5.89 -10.78
CA VAL A 228 12.60 -6.48 -9.48
C VAL A 228 11.46 -5.68 -8.86
N ILE A 229 11.55 -4.36 -8.87
CA ILE A 229 10.51 -3.49 -8.35
C ILE A 229 9.20 -3.65 -9.14
N ASN A 230 9.28 -3.84 -10.47
CA ASN A 230 8.12 -4.03 -11.35
C ASN A 230 7.64 -5.49 -11.46
N SER A 231 8.29 -6.44 -10.79
CA SER A 231 7.91 -7.83 -10.87
C SER A 231 6.61 -8.09 -10.10
N ARG A 232 5.56 -8.47 -10.84
CA ARG A 232 4.20 -8.68 -10.29
C ARG A 232 4.00 -10.03 -9.61
N ILE A 233 4.88 -11.00 -9.83
CA ILE A 233 4.55 -12.41 -9.56
C ILE A 233 4.84 -12.80 -8.12
N ILE A 234 5.96 -12.35 -7.53
CA ILE A 234 6.36 -12.71 -6.15
C ILE A 234 7.27 -11.60 -5.59
N GLY A 235 7.26 -10.45 -6.25
CA GLY A 235 8.13 -9.34 -5.86
C GLY A 235 7.61 -8.72 -4.57
N ASN A 236 8.54 -8.48 -3.67
CA ASN A 236 8.36 -7.54 -2.58
C ASN A 236 9.16 -6.30 -2.98
N PRO A 237 8.57 -5.38 -3.77
CA PRO A 237 9.30 -4.22 -4.30
C PRO A 237 9.81 -3.30 -3.19
N ASP A 238 9.26 -3.40 -1.99
CA ASP A 238 9.73 -2.71 -0.81
C ASP A 238 11.13 -3.16 -0.36
N ILE A 239 11.59 -4.37 -0.71
CA ILE A 239 12.92 -4.88 -0.33
C ILE A 239 14.02 -3.88 -0.69
N PHE A 240 14.05 -3.38 -1.92
CA PHE A 240 15.05 -2.42 -2.35
C PHE A 240 14.83 -1.04 -1.74
N ILE A 241 13.58 -0.59 -1.65
CA ILE A 241 13.24 0.69 -1.01
C ILE A 241 13.64 0.66 0.46
N MET A 242 13.32 -0.42 1.18
CA MET A 242 13.69 -0.58 2.58
C MET A 242 15.21 -0.73 2.77
N SER A 243 15.91 -1.37 1.85
CA SER A 243 17.37 -1.43 1.91
C SER A 243 18.00 -0.07 1.66
N PHE A 244 17.50 0.70 0.70
CA PHE A 244 17.90 2.09 0.48
C PHE A 244 17.72 2.94 1.75
N ILE A 245 16.55 2.84 2.40
CA ILE A 245 16.25 3.57 3.65
C ILE A 245 17.19 3.15 4.78
N ARG A 246 17.45 1.85 4.93
CA ARG A 246 18.38 1.33 5.95
C ARG A 246 19.83 1.79 5.73
N ARG A 247 20.22 2.01 4.49
CA ARG A 247 21.57 2.45 4.09
C ARG A 247 21.65 3.93 3.78
N ILE A 248 20.68 4.73 4.26
CA ILE A 248 20.58 6.15 3.92
C ILE A 248 21.87 6.94 4.24
N ASP A 249 22.58 6.56 5.31
CA ASP A 249 23.85 7.20 5.67
C ASP A 249 24.92 6.96 4.60
N LEU A 250 24.99 5.77 4.03
CA LEU A 250 25.90 5.43 2.93
C LEU A 250 25.46 6.08 1.62
N VAL A 251 24.15 6.09 1.36
CA VAL A 251 23.57 6.73 0.17
C VAL A 251 23.74 8.26 0.22
N SER A 252 23.76 8.87 1.39
CA SER A 252 23.93 10.31 1.54
C SER A 252 25.25 10.87 0.98
N VAL A 253 26.27 10.01 0.87
CA VAL A 253 27.58 10.36 0.28
C VAL A 253 27.68 10.02 -1.21
N TRP A 254 26.66 9.42 -1.80
CA TRP A 254 26.63 9.15 -3.24
C TRP A 254 26.58 10.43 -4.06
N PRO A 255 27.10 10.42 -5.30
CA PRO A 255 26.81 11.46 -6.26
C PRO A 255 25.31 11.62 -6.43
N MET A 256 24.82 12.86 -6.35
CA MET A 256 23.38 13.14 -6.31
C MET A 256 22.61 12.62 -7.53
N GLU A 257 23.27 12.54 -8.68
CA GLU A 257 22.71 11.94 -9.91
C GLU A 257 22.30 10.47 -9.72
N HIS A 258 23.07 9.70 -8.94
CA HIS A 258 22.77 8.30 -8.67
C HIS A 258 21.65 8.15 -7.61
N VAL A 259 21.59 9.08 -6.65
CA VAL A 259 20.45 9.15 -5.72
C VAL A 259 19.16 9.43 -6.50
N CYS A 260 19.18 10.42 -7.40
CA CYS A 260 18.04 10.72 -8.26
C CYS A 260 17.69 9.55 -9.21
N LYS A 261 18.70 8.82 -9.72
CA LYS A 261 18.48 7.62 -10.54
C LYS A 261 17.74 6.54 -9.75
N ALA A 262 18.14 6.27 -8.51
CA ALA A 262 17.43 5.31 -7.65
C ALA A 262 15.99 5.74 -7.36
N LEU A 263 15.80 7.01 -6.99
CA LEU A 263 14.47 7.57 -6.72
C LEU A 263 13.58 7.55 -7.98
N SER A 264 14.14 7.80 -9.16
CA SER A 264 13.42 7.67 -10.43
C SER A 264 12.86 6.26 -10.61
N VAL A 265 13.68 5.25 -10.38
CA VAL A 265 13.25 3.85 -10.47
C VAL A 265 12.16 3.52 -9.45
N PHE A 266 12.29 3.98 -8.21
CA PHE A 266 11.27 3.74 -7.18
C PHE A 266 9.94 4.41 -7.51
N LEU A 267 9.98 5.65 -7.98
CA LEU A 267 8.76 6.39 -8.32
C LEU A 267 8.10 5.89 -9.62
N GLU A 268 8.87 5.49 -10.63
CA GLU A 268 8.35 4.91 -11.87
C GLU A 268 7.73 3.53 -11.63
N ALA A 269 8.41 2.70 -10.85
CA ALA A 269 7.99 1.34 -10.56
C ALA A 269 6.61 1.26 -9.90
N THR A 270 6.31 2.18 -9.01
CA THR A 270 5.00 2.22 -8.33
C THR A 270 3.87 2.56 -9.28
N CYS A 271 4.12 3.20 -10.43
CA CYS A 271 3.12 3.50 -11.46
C CYS A 271 2.55 2.24 -12.11
N GLU A 272 3.41 1.28 -12.45
CA GLU A 272 2.99 0.00 -13.04
C GLU A 272 2.38 -0.95 -12.01
N CYS A 273 2.84 -0.88 -10.78
CA CYS A 273 2.39 -1.72 -9.68
C CYS A 273 1.16 -1.17 -8.95
N ALA A 274 0.56 -0.07 -9.38
CA ALA A 274 -0.56 0.74 -8.86
C ALA A 274 -1.50 0.09 -7.82
N LYS A 275 -0.99 -0.72 -6.93
CA LYS A 275 -1.71 -1.38 -5.85
C LYS A 275 -1.16 -0.88 -4.52
N ASN A 276 -2.08 -0.47 -3.69
CA ASN A 276 -2.00 0.14 -2.38
C ASN A 276 -1.01 -0.47 -1.36
N GLU A 277 -0.24 -1.48 -1.73
CA GLU A 277 0.59 -2.26 -0.80
C GLU A 277 1.93 -1.60 -0.45
N TYR A 278 2.40 -0.59 -1.23
CA TYR A 278 3.77 -0.06 -1.09
C TYR A 278 3.87 1.39 -0.61
N SER A 279 2.75 2.02 -0.35
CA SER A 279 2.68 3.43 0.02
C SER A 279 3.44 3.77 1.31
N TYR A 280 3.48 2.85 2.27
CA TYR A 280 4.22 3.03 3.52
C TYR A 280 5.73 3.22 3.30
N CYS A 281 6.34 2.36 2.50
CA CYS A 281 7.78 2.44 2.23
C CYS A 281 8.15 3.72 1.49
N LEU A 282 7.29 4.18 0.57
CA LEU A 282 7.51 5.42 -0.16
C LEU A 282 7.33 6.68 0.70
N ASP A 283 6.43 6.65 1.68
CA ASP A 283 6.29 7.74 2.66
C ASP A 283 7.52 7.82 3.57
N GLU A 284 7.99 6.68 4.07
CA GLU A 284 9.23 6.63 4.87
C GLU A 284 10.44 7.08 4.05
N LEU A 285 10.53 6.66 2.78
CA LEU A 285 11.55 7.12 1.84
C LEU A 285 11.53 8.64 1.69
N THR A 286 10.34 9.23 1.53
CA THR A 286 10.15 10.67 1.39
C THR A 286 10.71 11.43 2.59
N LYS A 287 10.40 10.96 3.79
CA LYS A 287 10.89 11.56 5.05
C LYS A 287 12.41 11.47 5.17
N LYS A 288 12.97 10.29 4.87
CA LYS A 288 14.43 10.07 4.96
C LYS A 288 15.21 10.83 3.90
N CYS A 289 14.68 10.98 2.71
CA CYS A 289 15.32 11.73 1.63
C CYS A 289 15.31 13.24 1.86
N ALA A 290 14.39 13.77 2.67
CA ALA A 290 14.28 15.20 2.92
C ALA A 290 15.58 15.83 3.45
N ASP A 291 16.37 15.06 4.20
CA ASP A 291 17.61 15.53 4.81
C ASP A 291 18.85 15.42 3.91
N ILE A 292 18.78 14.60 2.86
CA ILE A 292 19.95 14.35 1.99
C ILE A 292 19.87 15.01 0.62
N LEU A 293 18.66 15.39 0.16
CA LEU A 293 18.46 15.94 -1.17
C LEU A 293 18.89 17.40 -1.28
N THR A 294 19.65 17.72 -2.32
CA THR A 294 20.01 19.09 -2.69
C THR A 294 18.86 19.79 -3.44
N PRO A 295 18.83 21.14 -3.50
CA PRO A 295 17.84 21.85 -4.32
C PRO A 295 17.81 21.39 -5.78
N LEU A 296 18.96 21.12 -6.39
CA LEU A 296 19.04 20.60 -7.75
C LEU A 296 18.40 19.21 -7.89
N ALA A 297 18.55 18.36 -6.89
CA ALA A 297 17.91 17.04 -6.87
C ALA A 297 16.38 17.15 -6.80
N TYR A 298 15.85 18.07 -5.98
CA TYR A 298 14.41 18.33 -5.92
C TYR A 298 13.86 18.76 -7.28
N MET A 299 14.59 19.57 -8.04
CA MET A 299 14.19 19.96 -9.39
C MET A 299 14.16 18.76 -10.36
N GLN A 300 15.12 17.84 -10.26
CA GLN A 300 15.12 16.62 -11.06
C GLN A 300 13.95 15.69 -10.69
N ILE A 301 13.70 15.51 -9.39
CA ILE A 301 12.61 14.68 -8.88
C ILE A 301 11.26 15.28 -9.27
N SER A 302 11.09 16.60 -9.26
CA SER A 302 9.84 17.24 -9.71
C SER A 302 9.50 16.88 -11.16
N LYS A 303 10.50 16.83 -12.05
CA LYS A 303 10.31 16.40 -13.44
C LYS A 303 9.87 14.95 -13.53
N ILE A 304 10.49 14.06 -12.74
CA ILE A 304 10.13 12.64 -12.66
C ILE A 304 8.67 12.51 -12.19
N CYS A 305 8.28 13.23 -11.15
CA CYS A 305 6.89 13.22 -10.66
C CYS A 305 5.91 13.71 -11.74
N VAL A 306 6.23 14.80 -12.43
CA VAL A 306 5.40 15.34 -13.52
C VAL A 306 5.27 14.35 -14.67
N GLU A 307 6.36 13.69 -15.07
CA GLU A 307 6.34 12.66 -16.12
C GLU A 307 5.47 11.46 -15.72
N ASN A 308 5.63 10.97 -14.48
CA ASN A 308 4.85 9.84 -13.99
C ASN A 308 3.36 10.18 -13.85
N ILE A 309 3.03 11.37 -13.36
CA ILE A 309 1.65 11.88 -13.33
C ILE A 309 1.09 11.94 -14.75
N THR A 310 1.85 12.48 -15.70
CA THR A 310 1.42 12.61 -17.09
C THR A 310 1.17 11.26 -17.74
N ASN A 311 2.07 10.30 -17.52
CA ASN A 311 1.95 8.96 -18.08
C ASN A 311 0.76 8.21 -17.48
N ALA A 312 0.59 8.28 -16.16
CA ALA A 312 -0.53 7.66 -15.49
C ALA A 312 -1.88 8.25 -15.94
N TYR A 313 -1.94 9.56 -16.11
CA TYR A 313 -3.15 10.23 -16.64
C TYR A 313 -3.48 9.77 -18.06
N ARG A 314 -2.49 9.69 -18.95
CA ARG A 314 -2.67 9.20 -20.34
C ARG A 314 -3.14 7.75 -20.41
N ASN A 315 -2.74 6.93 -19.47
CA ASN A 315 -3.11 5.52 -19.39
C ASN A 315 -4.45 5.28 -18.69
N ASN A 316 -5.16 6.32 -18.26
CA ASN A 316 -6.37 6.24 -17.43
C ASN A 316 -6.14 5.45 -16.10
N GLU A 317 -4.91 5.44 -15.60
CA GLU A 317 -4.55 4.75 -14.36
C GLU A 317 -4.82 5.64 -13.13
N PHE A 318 -5.12 6.90 -13.36
CA PHE A 318 -5.33 7.91 -12.35
C PHE A 318 -6.80 8.22 -12.14
N ILE A 319 -7.34 7.77 -11.04
CA ILE A 319 -8.59 8.27 -10.51
C ILE A 319 -8.23 9.27 -9.40
N PHE A 320 -8.02 10.54 -9.77
CA PHE A 320 -7.71 11.62 -8.84
C PHE A 320 -8.93 12.16 -8.08
N THR A 321 -10.00 11.43 -8.04
CA THR A 321 -11.24 11.86 -7.39
C THR A 321 -11.09 12.09 -5.88
N ASP A 322 -10.04 11.55 -5.25
CA ASP A 322 -9.93 11.53 -3.79
C ASP A 322 -8.88 12.48 -3.19
N VAL A 323 -8.18 13.24 -4.01
CA VAL A 323 -7.16 14.15 -3.49
C VAL A 323 -7.82 15.47 -3.07
N GLY A 324 -7.97 15.70 -1.77
CA GLY A 324 -8.36 16.99 -1.19
C GLY A 324 -7.46 18.14 -1.66
N ALA A 325 -7.63 19.38 -1.18
CA ALA A 325 -6.80 20.50 -1.62
C ALA A 325 -5.32 20.11 -1.62
N PHE A 326 -4.62 20.39 -2.72
CA PHE A 326 -3.22 19.99 -2.92
C PHE A 326 -2.31 20.41 -1.75
N ALA A 327 -2.60 21.58 -1.16
CA ALA A 327 -1.88 22.11 0.00
C ALA A 327 -2.08 21.30 1.30
N LYS A 328 -3.19 20.61 1.43
CA LYS A 328 -3.62 19.95 2.69
C LYS A 328 -3.53 18.43 2.65
N TYR A 329 -3.12 17.88 1.54
CA TYR A 329 -2.98 16.44 1.41
C TYR A 329 -1.62 15.96 1.96
N PRO A 330 -1.54 15.00 2.84
CA PRO A 330 -2.54 14.18 3.54
C PRO A 330 -2.85 14.64 4.98
N ASP A 331 -2.99 15.93 5.26
CA ASP A 331 -3.12 16.50 6.61
C ASP A 331 -4.48 16.23 7.29
N ASN A 332 -5.02 15.04 7.15
CA ASN A 332 -6.14 14.62 7.96
C ASN A 332 -5.69 14.29 9.39
N ASN A 333 -5.45 15.33 10.22
CA ASN A 333 -5.37 15.27 11.69
C ASN A 333 -4.65 14.05 12.32
N GLY A 334 -3.55 13.58 11.72
CA GLY A 334 -2.77 12.46 12.26
C GLY A 334 -3.46 11.08 12.20
N GLN A 335 -4.58 10.98 11.51
CA GLN A 335 -5.35 9.73 11.36
C GLN A 335 -5.38 9.20 9.93
N THR A 336 -4.53 9.65 9.04
CA THR A 336 -4.30 8.90 7.81
C THR A 336 -3.64 7.60 8.19
N ASP A 337 -4.39 6.54 8.03
CA ASP A 337 -3.85 5.19 7.99
C ASP A 337 -2.86 5.17 6.82
N LEU A 338 -1.57 5.39 7.12
CA LEU A 338 -0.49 5.48 6.14
C LEU A 338 -0.42 4.21 5.27
N ALA A 339 -1.02 3.11 5.76
CA ALA A 339 -1.17 1.86 5.04
C ALA A 339 -2.08 1.96 3.79
N ASN A 340 -2.84 3.04 3.65
CA ASN A 340 -3.82 3.23 2.56
C ASN A 340 -3.49 4.40 1.61
N LEU A 341 -2.27 4.96 1.66
CA LEU A 341 -1.87 5.96 0.69
C LEU A 341 -1.80 5.34 -0.71
N SER A 342 -2.58 5.87 -1.65
CA SER A 342 -2.47 5.48 -3.05
C SER A 342 -1.13 5.97 -3.64
N TYR A 343 -0.68 5.33 -4.71
CA TYR A 343 0.50 5.79 -5.46
C TYR A 343 0.40 7.27 -5.87
N SER A 344 -0.78 7.70 -6.29
CA SER A 344 -1.06 9.09 -6.62
C SER A 344 -0.80 10.03 -5.44
N ALA A 345 -1.18 9.62 -4.24
CA ALA A 345 -0.92 10.39 -3.03
C ALA A 345 0.57 10.58 -2.76
N VAL A 346 1.35 9.54 -2.96
CA VAL A 346 2.81 9.59 -2.80
C VAL A 346 3.43 10.56 -3.80
N LEU A 347 3.03 10.51 -5.08
CA LEU A 347 3.52 11.46 -6.09
C LEU A 347 3.16 12.92 -5.74
N VAL A 348 1.95 13.16 -5.20
CA VAL A 348 1.55 14.49 -4.73
C VAL A 348 2.43 14.95 -3.57
N ILE A 349 2.72 14.09 -2.60
CA ILE A 349 3.60 14.41 -1.47
C ILE A 349 5.00 14.77 -1.98
N TRP A 350 5.57 13.96 -2.86
CA TRP A 350 6.88 14.23 -3.46
C TRP A 350 6.89 15.54 -4.26
N LEU A 351 5.89 15.76 -5.12
CA LEU A 351 5.80 16.97 -5.92
C LEU A 351 5.65 18.22 -5.03
N ARG A 352 4.84 18.13 -3.96
CA ARG A 352 4.68 19.20 -2.99
C ARG A 352 6.00 19.55 -2.30
N GLN A 353 6.75 18.56 -1.84
CA GLN A 353 8.08 18.81 -1.25
C GLN A 353 9.06 19.43 -2.24
N CYS A 354 9.02 18.99 -3.50
CA CYS A 354 9.82 19.61 -4.54
C CYS A 354 9.46 21.09 -4.72
N ILE A 355 8.17 21.40 -4.79
CA ILE A 355 7.67 22.78 -4.92
C ILE A 355 8.08 23.64 -3.72
N ASP A 356 8.01 23.12 -2.51
CA ASP A 356 8.41 23.84 -1.29
C ASP A 356 9.92 24.19 -1.25
N LYS A 357 10.73 23.56 -2.09
CA LYS A 357 12.18 23.81 -2.22
C LYS A 357 12.56 24.60 -3.48
N MET A 358 11.62 24.92 -4.36
CA MET A 358 11.89 25.72 -5.55
C MET A 358 12.31 27.14 -5.19
N ASN A 359 13.24 27.69 -5.95
CA ASN A 359 13.52 29.12 -5.91
C ASN A 359 12.47 29.90 -6.74
N PRO A 360 12.41 31.24 -6.64
CA PRO A 360 11.39 32.03 -7.35
C PRO A 360 11.39 31.85 -8.88
N ASP A 361 12.55 31.71 -9.51
CA ASP A 361 12.64 31.57 -10.98
C ASP A 361 12.15 30.20 -11.42
N GLU A 362 12.52 29.15 -10.70
CA GLU A 362 12.01 27.77 -10.92
C GLU A 362 10.50 27.72 -10.72
N ALA A 363 9.97 28.39 -9.70
CA ALA A 363 8.55 28.46 -9.42
C ALA A 363 7.77 29.15 -10.55
N VAL A 364 8.26 30.28 -11.04
CA VAL A 364 7.66 30.99 -12.19
C VAL A 364 7.66 30.09 -13.42
N GLN A 365 8.74 29.38 -13.70
CA GLN A 365 8.83 28.45 -14.81
C GLN A 365 7.83 27.28 -14.64
N PHE A 366 7.75 26.69 -13.45
CA PHE A 366 6.83 25.60 -13.14
C PHE A 366 5.37 26.02 -13.31
N VAL A 367 5.00 27.19 -12.76
CA VAL A 367 3.65 27.75 -12.88
C VAL A 367 3.30 28.04 -14.35
N SER A 368 4.21 28.68 -15.10
CA SER A 368 4.02 28.98 -16.52
C SER A 368 3.79 27.71 -17.37
N LEU A 369 4.44 26.61 -17.04
CA LEU A 369 4.30 25.34 -17.79
C LEU A 369 3.03 24.56 -17.45
N HIS A 370 2.51 24.72 -16.23
CA HIS A 370 1.48 23.80 -15.72
C HIS A 370 0.16 24.47 -15.34
N MET A 371 0.07 25.81 -15.32
CA MET A 371 -1.16 26.52 -14.95
C MET A 371 -2.34 26.17 -15.89
N ASP A 372 -2.06 26.05 -17.20
CA ASP A 372 -3.06 25.71 -18.22
C ASP A 372 -2.96 24.25 -18.67
N SER A 373 -2.37 23.39 -17.85
CA SER A 373 -2.22 21.95 -18.17
C SER A 373 -3.58 21.30 -18.35
N GLY A 374 -3.72 20.44 -19.37
CA GLY A 374 -4.89 19.56 -19.51
C GLY A 374 -5.02 18.51 -18.41
N ILE A 375 -4.04 18.41 -17.50
CA ILE A 375 -4.03 17.48 -16.37
C ILE A 375 -4.39 18.25 -15.10
N PRO A 376 -5.56 18.03 -14.49
CA PRO A 376 -6.03 18.78 -13.33
C PRO A 376 -5.05 18.82 -12.18
N LEU A 377 -4.41 17.70 -11.87
CA LEU A 377 -3.43 17.63 -10.79
C LEU A 377 -2.23 18.56 -11.01
N LEU A 378 -1.75 18.69 -12.25
CA LEU A 378 -0.63 19.58 -12.55
C LEU A 378 -1.05 21.05 -12.45
N ARG A 379 -2.31 21.40 -12.85
CA ARG A 379 -2.87 22.74 -12.59
C ARG A 379 -2.92 23.04 -11.10
N ARG A 380 -3.41 22.10 -10.29
CA ARG A 380 -3.48 22.24 -8.83
C ARG A 380 -2.09 22.41 -8.21
N ALA A 381 -1.09 21.64 -8.67
CA ALA A 381 0.30 21.78 -8.25
C ALA A 381 0.87 23.16 -8.62
N ALA A 382 0.52 23.68 -9.81
CA ALA A 382 0.91 25.03 -10.25
C ALA A 382 0.29 26.12 -9.37
N ILE A 383 -1.00 25.98 -9.01
CA ILE A 383 -1.68 26.90 -8.09
C ILE A 383 -1.03 26.86 -6.69
N TYR A 384 -0.68 25.68 -6.19
CA TYR A 384 0.04 25.54 -4.94
C TYR A 384 1.42 26.22 -5.00
N CYS A 385 2.17 26.01 -6.08
CA CYS A 385 3.45 26.66 -6.31
C CYS A 385 3.29 28.19 -6.38
N ALA A 386 2.28 28.67 -7.11
CA ALA A 386 1.94 30.07 -7.19
C ALA A 386 1.54 30.66 -5.82
N SER A 387 0.87 29.89 -4.97
CA SER A 387 0.54 30.30 -3.60
C SER A 387 1.80 30.52 -2.76
N LYS A 388 2.79 29.64 -2.86
CA LYS A 388 4.07 29.75 -2.13
C LYS A 388 4.93 30.93 -2.62
N HIS A 389 4.90 31.19 -3.92
CA HIS A 389 5.68 32.23 -4.59
C HIS A 389 4.80 33.36 -5.15
N PHE A 390 3.76 33.75 -4.39
CA PHE A 390 2.66 34.58 -4.86
C PHE A 390 3.10 35.85 -5.55
N ILE A 391 4.02 36.61 -4.94
CA ILE A 391 4.52 37.89 -5.49
C ILE A 391 5.17 37.69 -6.87
N ASN A 392 5.90 36.60 -7.05
CA ASN A 392 6.60 36.32 -8.30
C ASN A 392 5.67 35.78 -9.40
N CYS A 393 4.57 35.12 -9.01
CA CYS A 393 3.64 34.47 -9.91
C CYS A 393 2.35 35.28 -10.15
N THR A 394 2.20 36.45 -9.53
CA THR A 394 0.97 37.26 -9.58
C THR A 394 0.50 37.53 -11.02
N SER A 395 1.41 37.92 -11.92
CA SER A 395 1.07 38.18 -13.31
C SER A 395 0.53 36.92 -14.03
N LEU A 396 1.04 35.75 -13.73
CA LEU A 396 0.58 34.49 -14.31
C LEU A 396 -0.81 34.11 -13.79
N ILE A 397 -1.05 34.28 -12.48
CA ILE A 397 -2.34 33.97 -11.83
C ILE A 397 -3.44 34.85 -12.40
N PHE A 398 -3.23 36.16 -12.47
CA PHE A 398 -4.28 37.12 -12.87
C PHE A 398 -4.33 37.42 -14.37
N SER A 399 -3.49 36.79 -15.19
CA SER A 399 -3.55 36.86 -16.64
C SER A 399 -4.37 35.76 -17.29
N THR A 400 -4.91 34.80 -16.53
CA THR A 400 -5.74 33.73 -17.07
C THR A 400 -7.03 34.30 -17.67
N GLU A 401 -7.35 33.95 -18.92
CA GLU A 401 -8.59 34.38 -19.61
C GLU A 401 -9.81 33.66 -19.01
N ASP A 402 -9.66 32.43 -18.60
CA ASP A 402 -10.71 31.61 -18.01
C ASP A 402 -10.94 31.93 -16.54
N ASN A 403 -12.21 31.90 -16.12
CA ASN A 403 -12.57 32.08 -14.72
C ASN A 403 -12.24 30.82 -13.91
N PRO A 404 -11.25 30.87 -13.00
CA PRO A 404 -10.80 29.68 -12.27
C PRO A 404 -11.85 29.12 -11.31
N PHE A 405 -12.88 29.88 -10.94
CA PHE A 405 -13.99 29.38 -10.13
C PHE A 405 -15.01 28.55 -10.93
N ASN A 406 -14.91 28.53 -12.27
CA ASN A 406 -15.71 27.65 -13.11
C ASN A 406 -15.06 26.27 -13.27
N ASP A 407 -13.81 26.08 -12.87
CA ASP A 407 -13.14 24.79 -12.89
C ASP A 407 -13.32 24.09 -11.54
N ASN A 408 -14.24 23.13 -11.47
CA ASN A 408 -14.53 22.36 -10.26
C ASN A 408 -13.32 21.61 -9.70
N GLU A 409 -12.30 21.39 -10.52
CA GLU A 409 -11.12 20.63 -10.10
C GLU A 409 -10.05 21.51 -9.43
N VAL A 410 -10.08 22.82 -9.64
CA VAL A 410 -9.04 23.73 -9.12
C VAL A 410 -9.55 24.87 -8.24
N TYR A 411 -10.87 25.17 -8.25
CA TYR A 411 -11.39 26.36 -7.56
C TYR A 411 -11.06 26.37 -6.07
N SER A 412 -10.99 25.21 -5.42
CA SER A 412 -10.63 25.12 -3.99
C SER A 412 -9.17 25.47 -3.73
N ASP A 413 -8.28 25.12 -4.65
CA ASP A 413 -6.86 25.47 -4.54
C ASP A 413 -6.63 26.96 -4.81
N ILE A 414 -7.38 27.55 -5.75
CA ILE A 414 -7.43 29.02 -5.96
C ILE A 414 -7.90 29.72 -4.68
N TYR A 415 -8.97 29.23 -4.10
CA TYR A 415 -9.53 29.78 -2.88
C TYR A 415 -8.53 29.73 -1.73
N ASP A 416 -7.89 28.57 -1.47
CA ASP A 416 -6.86 28.44 -0.44
C ASP A 416 -5.64 29.36 -0.72
N MET A 417 -5.25 29.51 -1.98
CA MET A 417 -4.18 30.43 -2.39
C MET A 417 -4.53 31.89 -2.04
N LEU A 418 -5.76 32.32 -2.33
CA LEU A 418 -6.22 33.68 -2.04
C LEU A 418 -6.26 33.96 -0.54
N ILE A 419 -6.69 33.00 0.27
CA ILE A 419 -6.69 33.13 1.71
C ILE A 419 -5.26 33.21 2.26
N ALA A 420 -4.39 32.29 1.83
CA ALA A 420 -3.02 32.22 2.30
C ALA A 420 -2.18 33.46 1.96
N ASN A 421 -2.57 34.21 0.93
CA ASN A 421 -1.85 35.40 0.47
C ASN A 421 -2.67 36.70 0.55
N SER A 422 -3.69 36.71 1.39
CA SER A 422 -4.62 37.85 1.52
C SER A 422 -3.94 39.17 1.85
N ASP A 423 -2.84 39.15 2.58
CA ASP A 423 -2.01 40.30 2.95
C ASP A 423 -1.19 40.86 1.78
N LYS A 424 -1.04 40.08 0.69
CA LYS A 424 -0.29 40.46 -0.53
C LYS A 424 -1.20 40.83 -1.70
N ILE A 425 -2.53 40.76 -1.50
CA ILE A 425 -3.52 41.06 -2.53
C ILE A 425 -3.69 42.58 -2.63
N GLU A 426 -3.33 43.15 -3.77
CA GLU A 426 -3.51 44.56 -4.08
C GLU A 426 -4.97 44.84 -4.52
N ARG A 427 -5.33 46.15 -4.56
CA ARG A 427 -6.72 46.54 -4.87
C ARG A 427 -7.22 46.04 -6.24
N TRP A 428 -6.37 46.09 -7.25
CA TRP A 428 -6.76 45.62 -8.58
C TRP A 428 -6.96 44.11 -8.65
N HIS A 429 -6.24 43.34 -7.82
CA HIS A 429 -6.48 41.92 -7.62
C HIS A 429 -7.87 41.66 -7.00
N LEU A 430 -8.25 42.49 -6.02
CA LEU A 430 -9.57 42.39 -5.38
C LEU A 430 -10.71 42.56 -6.42
N ASP A 431 -10.58 43.54 -7.30
CA ASP A 431 -11.57 43.80 -8.34
C ASP A 431 -11.69 42.59 -9.29
N GLN A 432 -10.57 41.98 -9.67
CA GLN A 432 -10.58 40.79 -10.51
C GLN A 432 -11.15 39.55 -9.79
N ILE A 433 -10.80 39.36 -8.51
CA ILE A 433 -11.34 38.24 -7.69
C ILE A 433 -12.86 38.37 -7.55
N VAL A 434 -13.36 39.57 -7.23
CA VAL A 434 -14.79 39.85 -7.16
C VAL A 434 -15.46 39.53 -8.49
N LYS A 435 -14.86 39.96 -9.61
CA LYS A 435 -15.37 39.66 -10.96
C LYS A 435 -15.42 38.13 -11.17
N TRP A 436 -14.39 37.40 -10.87
CA TRP A 436 -14.39 35.94 -10.98
C TRP A 436 -15.51 35.29 -10.16
N ILE A 437 -15.73 35.70 -8.91
CA ILE A 437 -16.78 35.16 -8.04
C ILE A 437 -18.17 35.48 -8.58
N GLU A 438 -18.40 36.71 -9.02
CA GLU A 438 -19.70 37.13 -9.55
C GLU A 438 -20.05 36.49 -10.90
N ASP A 439 -19.04 36.33 -11.76
CA ASP A 439 -19.21 35.72 -13.09
C ASP A 439 -19.16 34.19 -13.06
N ALA A 440 -18.85 33.58 -11.91
CA ALA A 440 -18.75 32.12 -11.77
C ALA A 440 -20.13 31.46 -11.90
N ASP A 441 -20.21 30.44 -12.74
CA ASP A 441 -21.36 29.54 -12.85
C ASP A 441 -21.19 28.27 -11.99
N PHE A 442 -19.97 28.00 -11.53
CA PHE A 442 -19.59 26.82 -10.76
C PHE A 442 -19.99 25.49 -11.40
N GLN A 443 -20.12 25.47 -12.73
CA GLN A 443 -20.59 24.33 -13.52
C GLN A 443 -21.95 23.78 -13.04
N THR A 444 -22.85 24.66 -12.62
CA THR A 444 -24.21 24.31 -12.21
C THR A 444 -25.23 25.32 -12.72
N ASP A 445 -26.34 24.85 -13.29
CA ASP A 445 -27.47 25.67 -13.73
C ASP A 445 -28.37 26.09 -12.56
N ASN A 446 -28.11 25.57 -11.34
CA ASN A 446 -28.90 25.89 -10.17
C ASN A 446 -28.46 27.23 -9.55
N LEU A 447 -29.25 28.28 -9.79
CA LEU A 447 -28.97 29.63 -9.28
C LEU A 447 -28.89 29.71 -7.75
N LEU A 448 -29.63 28.88 -7.02
CA LEU A 448 -29.55 28.83 -5.55
C LEU A 448 -28.20 28.24 -5.12
N ALA A 449 -27.74 27.19 -5.80
CA ALA A 449 -26.43 26.59 -5.52
C ALA A 449 -25.29 27.56 -5.86
N GLN A 450 -25.38 28.32 -6.96
CA GLN A 450 -24.43 29.38 -7.30
C GLN A 450 -24.38 30.46 -6.20
N GLY A 451 -25.56 30.95 -5.78
CA GLY A 451 -25.67 31.96 -4.72
C GLY A 451 -25.11 31.48 -3.40
N PHE A 452 -25.36 30.22 -3.05
CA PHE A 452 -24.81 29.57 -1.86
C PHE A 452 -23.26 29.51 -1.90
N ARG A 453 -22.68 29.05 -3.01
CA ARG A 453 -21.23 28.99 -3.17
C ARG A 453 -20.58 30.38 -3.10
N ARG A 454 -21.16 31.38 -3.76
CA ARG A 454 -20.71 32.78 -3.67
C ARG A 454 -20.73 33.29 -2.24
N ALA A 455 -21.83 33.09 -1.53
CA ALA A 455 -21.96 33.52 -0.13
C ALA A 455 -20.89 32.90 0.75
N LEU A 456 -20.62 31.60 0.62
CA LEU A 456 -19.57 30.93 1.38
C LEU A 456 -18.17 31.43 1.06
N ILE A 457 -17.86 31.66 -0.22
CA ILE A 457 -16.57 32.23 -0.63
C ILE A 457 -16.39 33.62 -0.02
N TYR A 458 -17.40 34.48 -0.08
CA TYR A 458 -17.33 35.80 0.53
C TYR A 458 -17.24 35.76 2.06
N LEU A 459 -17.94 34.86 2.71
CA LEU A 459 -17.84 34.67 4.16
C LEU A 459 -16.40 34.38 4.59
N GLN A 460 -15.76 33.49 3.88
CA GLN A 460 -14.39 33.11 4.19
C GLN A 460 -13.39 34.23 3.86
N LEU A 461 -13.52 34.85 2.68
CA LEU A 461 -12.68 35.96 2.30
C LEU A 461 -12.88 37.19 3.20
N SER A 462 -14.06 37.35 3.81
CA SER A 462 -14.31 38.42 4.78
C SER A 462 -13.47 38.33 6.07
N LYS A 463 -12.94 37.15 6.38
CA LYS A 463 -12.01 36.98 7.51
C LYS A 463 -10.67 37.67 7.26
N VAL A 464 -10.28 37.77 6.00
CA VAL A 464 -8.98 38.32 5.59
C VAL A 464 -9.11 39.72 5.03
N ASN A 465 -10.28 40.09 4.49
CA ASN A 465 -10.56 41.45 4.00
C ASN A 465 -12.05 41.80 4.18
N VAL A 466 -12.29 42.87 4.98
CA VAL A 466 -13.63 43.35 5.34
C VAL A 466 -14.51 43.71 4.12
N ALA A 467 -13.91 44.08 2.99
CA ALA A 467 -14.66 44.43 1.78
C ALA A 467 -15.57 43.28 1.28
N TYR A 468 -15.21 42.03 1.57
CA TYR A 468 -16.03 40.87 1.19
C TYR A 468 -17.22 40.62 2.12
N HIS A 469 -17.22 41.20 3.32
CA HIS A 469 -18.32 41.03 4.27
C HIS A 469 -19.61 41.68 3.78
N GLU A 470 -19.51 42.85 3.16
CA GLU A 470 -20.68 43.51 2.56
C GLU A 470 -21.33 42.66 1.46
N LYS A 471 -20.51 41.96 0.68
CA LYS A 471 -20.99 41.04 -0.37
C LYS A 471 -21.70 39.82 0.25
N TRP A 472 -21.09 39.21 1.28
CA TRP A 472 -21.71 38.11 2.01
C TRP A 472 -23.06 38.53 2.64
N ASP A 473 -23.11 39.68 3.31
CA ASP A 473 -24.33 40.23 3.92
C ASP A 473 -25.43 40.49 2.85
N ALA A 474 -25.04 40.98 1.68
CA ALA A 474 -25.94 41.15 0.56
C ALA A 474 -26.57 39.83 0.10
N TYR A 475 -25.80 38.77 -0.04
CA TYR A 475 -26.31 37.45 -0.40
C TYR A 475 -27.20 36.85 0.71
N CYS A 476 -26.83 36.99 1.99
CA CYS A 476 -27.67 36.59 3.09
C CYS A 476 -29.05 37.29 3.08
N LYS A 477 -29.05 38.60 2.85
CA LYS A 477 -30.26 39.40 2.72
C LYS A 477 -31.11 39.01 1.50
N ALA A 478 -30.49 38.80 0.37
CA ALA A 478 -31.16 38.43 -0.87
C ALA A 478 -31.86 37.05 -0.80
N THR A 479 -31.22 36.09 -0.08
CA THR A 479 -31.73 34.73 0.06
C THR A 479 -32.59 34.53 1.30
N GLY A 480 -32.59 35.48 2.24
CA GLY A 480 -33.27 35.35 3.54
C GLY A 480 -32.64 34.33 4.47
N ARG A 481 -31.41 33.86 4.18
CA ARG A 481 -30.69 32.83 4.91
C ARG A 481 -29.32 33.35 5.36
N ILE A 482 -28.94 33.04 6.60
CA ILE A 482 -27.60 33.34 7.11
C ILE A 482 -26.73 32.13 6.85
N TYR A 483 -25.70 32.29 6.01
CA TYR A 483 -24.72 31.26 5.71
C TYR A 483 -23.63 31.27 6.80
N THR A 484 -23.45 30.16 7.50
CA THR A 484 -22.49 30.03 8.60
C THR A 484 -21.50 28.91 8.33
N GLU A 485 -20.35 28.96 8.99
CA GLU A 485 -19.33 27.91 8.90
C GLU A 485 -19.79 26.57 9.46
N SER A 486 -20.73 26.58 10.38
CA SER A 486 -21.26 25.38 11.04
C SER A 486 -22.10 24.49 10.11
N GLU A 487 -22.47 24.97 8.94
CA GLU A 487 -23.20 24.19 7.95
C GLU A 487 -22.32 23.15 7.22
N GLY A 488 -21.13 22.88 7.75
CA GLY A 488 -20.28 21.77 7.33
C GLY A 488 -19.60 21.95 5.96
N TYR A 489 -19.85 23.10 5.33
CA TYR A 489 -19.32 23.42 4.01
C TYR A 489 -17.88 23.93 4.15
N ASN A 490 -16.95 23.04 4.12
CA ASN A 490 -15.57 23.40 3.91
C ASN A 490 -15.37 23.57 2.41
N VAL A 491 -15.33 24.82 1.93
CA VAL A 491 -15.09 25.14 0.49
C VAL A 491 -13.78 24.54 -0.01
N SER A 492 -12.82 24.28 0.90
CA SER A 492 -11.57 23.61 0.61
C SER A 492 -11.67 22.09 0.56
N LYS A 493 -12.78 21.50 0.98
CA LYS A 493 -13.05 20.11 0.67
C LYS A 493 -13.61 20.06 -0.73
N HIS A 494 -12.88 19.48 -1.65
CA HIS A 494 -13.49 19.04 -2.88
C HIS A 494 -14.76 18.31 -2.51
N ILE A 495 -15.87 18.87 -2.91
CA ILE A 495 -17.05 18.08 -3.09
C ILE A 495 -16.81 17.24 -4.35
N TYR A 496 -15.91 16.30 -4.26
CA TYR A 496 -16.17 15.01 -4.81
C TYR A 496 -17.16 14.34 -3.83
N ALA A 497 -18.24 15.03 -3.61
CA ALA A 497 -19.47 14.38 -3.45
C ALA A 497 -19.81 13.84 -4.84
N SER A 498 -19.20 12.77 -5.18
CA SER A 498 -20.01 11.60 -5.43
C SER A 498 -20.94 11.47 -4.24
N GLY A 499 -22.01 12.28 -4.21
CA GLY A 499 -23.15 12.17 -3.33
C GLY A 499 -22.97 11.78 -1.86
N ALA A 500 -21.79 11.91 -1.28
CA ALA A 500 -21.54 11.63 0.12
C ALA A 500 -21.26 12.93 0.90
N GLU A 501 -22.09 13.92 0.76
CA GLU A 501 -22.51 14.59 1.98
C GLU A 501 -22.99 13.46 2.91
N TRP A 502 -22.56 13.50 4.16
CA TRP A 502 -23.23 12.76 5.22
C TRP A 502 -24.65 13.31 5.28
N VAL A 503 -25.50 12.90 4.36
CA VAL A 503 -26.92 13.11 4.46
C VAL A 503 -27.27 12.35 5.73
N GLN A 504 -27.60 13.07 6.77
CA GLN A 504 -28.16 12.40 7.94
C GLN A 504 -29.32 11.58 7.40
N PRO A 505 -29.43 10.30 7.82
CA PRO A 505 -30.52 9.44 7.36
C PRO A 505 -31.79 10.27 7.47
N ASP A 506 -32.54 10.39 6.38
CA ASP A 506 -33.75 11.20 6.40
C ASP A 506 -34.64 10.65 7.54
N PRO A 507 -34.78 11.37 8.66
CA PRO A 507 -35.55 10.87 9.82
C PRO A 507 -36.95 10.46 9.39
N SER A 508 -37.45 11.05 8.31
CA SER A 508 -38.78 10.76 7.77
C SER A 508 -38.91 9.32 7.24
N ILE A 509 -37.81 8.64 6.83
CA ILE A 509 -37.87 7.25 6.39
C ILE A 509 -38.08 6.33 7.59
N ALA A 510 -37.30 6.52 8.65
CA ALA A 510 -37.42 5.74 9.87
C ALA A 510 -38.78 6.01 10.57
N GLU A 511 -39.22 7.26 10.62
CA GLU A 511 -40.52 7.64 11.19
C GLU A 511 -41.69 7.02 10.44
N LYS A 512 -41.63 6.91 9.13
CA LYS A 512 -42.65 6.25 8.30
C LYS A 512 -42.74 4.75 8.48
N MET A 513 -41.64 4.10 8.89
CA MET A 513 -41.64 2.67 9.22
C MET A 513 -42.27 2.35 10.57
N GLU A 514 -42.44 3.34 11.45
CA GLU A 514 -43.03 3.15 12.78
C GLU A 514 -44.45 2.56 12.69
N GLY A 515 -44.66 1.47 13.40
CA GLY A 515 -45.94 0.76 13.45
C GLY A 515 -46.30 -0.05 12.20
N MET A 516 -45.39 -0.13 11.20
CA MET A 516 -45.60 -0.98 10.04
C MET A 516 -45.25 -2.44 10.36
N SER A 517 -45.98 -3.37 9.76
CA SER A 517 -45.57 -4.79 9.76
C SER A 517 -44.30 -5.00 8.89
N ALA A 518 -43.55 -6.08 9.14
CA ALA A 518 -42.35 -6.43 8.36
C ALA A 518 -42.60 -6.45 6.83
N ALA A 519 -43.76 -6.94 6.40
CA ALA A 519 -44.13 -6.96 4.98
C ALA A 519 -44.36 -5.54 4.45
N ALA A 520 -45.08 -4.69 5.20
CA ALA A 520 -45.33 -3.31 4.81
C ALA A 520 -44.02 -2.47 4.74
N ILE A 521 -43.08 -2.74 5.66
CA ILE A 521 -41.74 -2.12 5.61
C ILE A 521 -40.99 -2.50 4.33
N VAL A 522 -40.98 -3.77 3.97
CA VAL A 522 -40.32 -4.26 2.74
C VAL A 522 -40.94 -3.61 1.49
N ASP A 523 -42.27 -3.57 1.41
CA ASP A 523 -42.98 -2.95 0.30
C ASP A 523 -42.67 -1.45 0.22
N TYR A 524 -42.74 -0.76 1.36
CA TYR A 524 -42.40 0.67 1.45
C TYR A 524 -40.96 0.95 0.98
N LEU A 525 -39.98 0.21 1.49
CA LEU A 525 -38.56 0.39 1.14
C LEU A 525 -38.29 0.08 -0.35
N ASN A 526 -38.98 -0.92 -0.90
CA ASN A 526 -38.88 -1.26 -2.30
C ASN A 526 -39.55 -0.22 -3.23
N ASP A 527 -40.56 0.51 -2.75
CA ASP A 527 -41.26 1.54 -3.52
C ASP A 527 -40.55 2.91 -3.48
N ILE A 528 -39.57 3.09 -2.59
CA ILE A 528 -38.78 4.33 -2.54
C ILE A 528 -38.09 4.56 -3.88
N LYS A 529 -38.40 5.73 -4.48
CA LYS A 529 -37.68 6.24 -5.66
C LYS A 529 -36.47 7.00 -5.18
N TYR A 530 -35.32 6.56 -5.63
CA TYR A 530 -34.08 7.29 -5.37
C TYR A 530 -34.08 8.63 -6.09
N THR A 531 -33.69 9.66 -5.35
CA THR A 531 -33.52 11.03 -5.82
C THR A 531 -32.13 11.50 -5.43
N TRP A 532 -31.75 12.71 -5.74
CA TRP A 532 -30.41 13.21 -5.37
C TRP A 532 -30.22 13.37 -3.85
N ASP A 533 -31.30 13.46 -3.08
CA ASP A 533 -31.34 13.59 -1.61
C ASP A 533 -31.75 12.28 -0.88
N ILE A 534 -32.25 11.29 -1.62
CA ILE A 534 -32.60 9.97 -1.08
C ILE A 534 -31.96 8.90 -1.96
N ASP A 535 -30.80 8.46 -1.57
CA ASP A 535 -30.06 7.39 -2.24
C ASP A 535 -30.14 6.05 -1.51
N GLU A 536 -29.60 5.00 -2.11
CA GLU A 536 -29.59 3.66 -1.52
C GLU A 536 -28.87 3.64 -0.16
N TRP A 537 -27.84 4.48 0.01
CA TRP A 537 -27.09 4.56 1.25
C TRP A 537 -27.92 5.19 2.39
N SER A 538 -28.61 6.31 2.14
CA SER A 538 -29.44 7.00 3.15
C SER A 538 -30.62 6.14 3.60
N VAL A 539 -31.25 5.41 2.66
CA VAL A 539 -32.27 4.41 2.97
C VAL A 539 -31.67 3.27 3.80
N GLY A 540 -30.48 2.79 3.43
CA GLY A 540 -29.75 1.75 4.17
C GLY A 540 -29.41 2.16 5.61
N GLN A 541 -28.96 3.38 5.83
CA GLN A 541 -28.69 3.91 7.19
C GLN A 541 -29.98 4.01 8.02
N SER A 542 -31.10 4.36 7.40
CA SER A 542 -32.41 4.36 8.07
C SER A 542 -32.80 2.96 8.52
N ILE A 543 -32.55 1.92 7.70
CA ILE A 543 -32.74 0.51 8.08
C ILE A 543 -31.85 0.16 9.27
N GLU A 544 -30.54 0.46 9.19
CA GLU A 544 -29.57 0.14 10.24
C GLU A 544 -29.85 0.82 11.58
N SER A 545 -30.52 1.97 11.57
CA SER A 545 -30.92 2.68 12.80
C SER A 545 -32.26 2.22 13.35
N PHE A 546 -33.18 1.75 12.50
CA PHE A 546 -34.54 1.37 12.84
C PHE A 546 -34.66 -0.07 13.38
N ILE A 547 -34.09 -1.05 12.67
CA ILE A 547 -34.24 -2.48 12.97
C ILE A 547 -33.81 -2.85 14.40
N PRO A 548 -32.65 -2.39 14.93
CA PRO A 548 -32.26 -2.74 16.30
C PRO A 548 -33.24 -2.27 17.38
N LYS A 549 -33.94 -1.16 17.12
CA LYS A 549 -34.93 -0.59 18.07
C LYS A 549 -36.24 -1.37 18.07
N HIS A 550 -36.59 -2.03 16.95
CA HIS A 550 -37.86 -2.74 16.74
C HIS A 550 -37.67 -4.27 16.61
N LYS A 551 -36.59 -4.81 17.21
CA LYS A 551 -36.18 -6.21 17.07
C LYS A 551 -37.31 -7.21 17.39
N ALA A 552 -38.08 -6.97 18.45
CA ALA A 552 -39.10 -7.90 18.94
C ALA A 552 -40.20 -8.18 17.89
N GLU A 553 -40.50 -7.20 17.04
CA GLU A 553 -41.54 -7.31 16.02
C GLU A 553 -40.99 -7.81 14.66
N LEU A 554 -39.71 -7.57 14.39
CA LEU A 554 -39.14 -7.76 13.07
C LEU A 554 -38.29 -9.04 12.93
N ILE A 555 -37.59 -9.48 14.00
CA ILE A 555 -36.72 -10.66 13.94
C ILE A 555 -37.53 -11.95 13.74
N GLU A 556 -38.70 -12.09 14.33
CA GLU A 556 -39.55 -13.27 14.09
C GLU A 556 -40.01 -13.38 12.62
N HIS A 557 -40.04 -12.27 11.90
CA HIS A 557 -40.47 -12.18 10.51
C HIS A 557 -39.34 -11.90 9.51
N MET A 558 -38.10 -12.17 9.87
CA MET A 558 -36.90 -11.85 9.05
C MET A 558 -36.98 -12.37 7.62
N ASN A 559 -37.59 -13.52 7.40
CA ASN A 559 -37.68 -14.13 6.05
C ASN A 559 -38.40 -13.21 5.04
N VAL A 560 -39.24 -12.30 5.49
CA VAL A 560 -39.93 -11.34 4.61
C VAL A 560 -38.92 -10.38 3.97
N PHE A 561 -37.86 -10.03 4.70
CA PHE A 561 -36.81 -9.11 4.21
C PHE A 561 -35.94 -9.70 3.10
N MET A 562 -36.06 -11.01 2.82
CA MET A 562 -35.49 -11.62 1.60
C MET A 562 -36.01 -11.00 0.30
N ASN A 563 -37.13 -10.28 0.35
CA ASN A 563 -37.75 -9.59 -0.77
C ASN A 563 -37.30 -8.13 -0.91
N LEU A 564 -36.40 -7.63 -0.06
CA LEU A 564 -35.78 -6.33 -0.28
C LEU A 564 -34.99 -6.28 -1.58
N LYS A 565 -34.89 -5.08 -2.18
CA LYS A 565 -33.95 -4.83 -3.26
C LYS A 565 -32.55 -5.29 -2.85
N GLU A 566 -31.81 -5.91 -3.78
CA GLU A 566 -30.48 -6.48 -3.48
C GLU A 566 -29.52 -5.46 -2.88
N GLY A 567 -29.62 -4.17 -3.26
CA GLY A 567 -28.81 -3.09 -2.69
C GLY A 567 -29.10 -2.80 -1.22
N LEU A 568 -30.31 -3.05 -0.73
CA LEU A 568 -30.70 -2.80 0.66
C LEU A 568 -30.44 -3.98 1.62
N LEU A 569 -30.27 -5.18 1.07
CA LEU A 569 -30.01 -6.39 1.87
C LEU A 569 -28.76 -6.29 2.76
N PRO A 570 -27.62 -5.78 2.31
CA PRO A 570 -26.43 -5.66 3.16
C PRO A 570 -26.70 -4.80 4.40
N TYR A 571 -27.45 -3.73 4.27
CA TYR A 571 -27.80 -2.84 5.39
C TYR A 571 -28.73 -3.53 6.39
N PHE A 572 -29.70 -4.28 5.89
CA PHE A 572 -30.56 -5.08 6.77
C PHE A 572 -29.76 -6.15 7.53
N ILE A 573 -28.89 -6.89 6.84
CA ILE A 573 -28.02 -7.89 7.47
C ILE A 573 -27.14 -7.25 8.55
N ARG A 574 -26.49 -6.11 8.26
CA ARG A 574 -25.69 -5.37 9.24
C ARG A 574 -26.49 -4.87 10.44
N SER A 575 -27.77 -4.51 10.23
CA SER A 575 -28.63 -4.06 11.32
C SER A 575 -28.91 -5.15 12.35
N VAL A 576 -28.95 -6.40 11.90
CA VAL A 576 -29.13 -7.58 12.78
C VAL A 576 -27.93 -7.78 13.71
N ASP A 577 -26.71 -7.51 13.23
CA ASP A 577 -25.51 -7.60 14.07
C ASP A 577 -25.47 -6.54 15.20
N LYS A 578 -26.16 -5.42 15.00
CA LYS A 578 -26.28 -4.34 16.01
C LYS A 578 -27.31 -4.62 17.10
N VAL A 579 -28.05 -5.74 17.01
CA VAL A 579 -29.04 -6.11 18.00
C VAL A 579 -28.36 -6.68 19.24
N ASP A 580 -28.63 -6.07 20.39
CA ASP A 580 -28.15 -6.56 21.67
C ASP A 580 -29.10 -7.62 22.24
N SER A 581 -28.56 -8.65 22.90
CA SER A 581 -29.28 -9.70 23.64
C SER A 581 -30.40 -10.39 22.83
N LEU A 582 -30.08 -11.45 22.13
CA LEU A 582 -31.06 -12.28 21.42
C LEU A 582 -31.45 -13.51 22.24
N ASN A 583 -32.76 -13.89 22.21
CA ASN A 583 -33.20 -15.15 22.77
C ASN A 583 -33.06 -16.31 21.76
N ALA A 584 -33.25 -17.55 22.23
CA ALA A 584 -33.04 -18.74 21.39
C ALA A 584 -33.97 -18.79 20.15
N SER A 585 -35.21 -18.28 20.23
CA SER A 585 -36.13 -18.22 19.08
C SER A 585 -35.70 -17.19 18.06
N GLU A 586 -35.19 -16.03 18.52
CA GLU A 586 -34.64 -15.00 17.63
C GLU A 586 -33.39 -15.49 16.91
N VAL A 587 -32.51 -16.19 17.61
CA VAL A 587 -31.32 -16.82 17.01
C VAL A 587 -31.72 -17.85 15.94
N ASP A 588 -32.73 -18.69 16.19
CA ASP A 588 -33.21 -19.65 15.19
C ASP A 588 -33.79 -18.95 13.95
N SER A 589 -34.50 -17.84 14.13
CA SER A 589 -35.01 -17.01 13.02
C SER A 589 -33.89 -16.40 12.19
N ILE A 590 -32.82 -15.91 12.84
CA ILE A 590 -31.62 -15.39 12.18
C ILE A 590 -30.93 -16.50 11.38
N TRP A 591 -30.76 -17.70 11.97
CA TRP A 591 -30.15 -18.83 11.27
C TRP A 591 -30.92 -19.23 10.02
N ARG A 592 -32.25 -19.31 10.09
CA ARG A 592 -33.09 -19.64 8.91
C ARG A 592 -32.97 -18.57 7.83
N PHE A 593 -32.91 -17.31 8.20
CA PHE A 593 -32.72 -16.20 7.27
C PHE A 593 -31.33 -16.28 6.60
N LEU A 594 -30.26 -16.49 7.38
CA LEU A 594 -28.90 -16.60 6.85
C LEU A 594 -28.74 -17.83 5.93
N ASP A 595 -29.34 -18.97 6.28
CA ASP A 595 -29.35 -20.16 5.42
C ASP A 595 -30.05 -19.86 4.09
N ALA A 596 -31.17 -19.13 4.13
CA ALA A 596 -31.90 -18.73 2.92
C ALA A 596 -31.06 -17.75 2.06
N ILE A 597 -30.37 -16.79 2.67
CA ILE A 597 -29.43 -15.87 1.97
C ILE A 597 -28.32 -16.66 1.28
N LEU A 598 -27.66 -17.57 1.98
CA LEU A 598 -26.53 -18.33 1.45
C LEU A 598 -26.91 -19.29 0.31
N ARG A 599 -28.18 -19.69 0.22
CA ARG A 599 -28.71 -20.53 -0.87
C ARG A 599 -29.26 -19.76 -2.06
N LYS A 600 -29.61 -18.47 -1.87
CA LYS A 600 -30.15 -17.62 -2.93
C LYS A 600 -29.04 -17.11 -3.83
N ARG A 601 -29.24 -17.10 -5.15
CA ARG A 601 -28.34 -16.42 -6.09
C ARG A 601 -28.75 -14.97 -6.26
N PHE A 602 -27.80 -14.07 -6.14
CA PHE A 602 -27.98 -12.63 -6.32
C PHE A 602 -27.30 -12.19 -7.62
N ASN A 603 -27.88 -11.18 -8.29
CA ASN A 603 -27.37 -10.64 -9.54
C ASN A 603 -26.47 -9.42 -9.31
N LYS A 604 -26.79 -8.62 -8.28
CA LYS A 604 -26.02 -7.43 -7.87
C LYS A 604 -25.64 -7.57 -6.40
N ASN A 605 -24.54 -6.94 -6.01
CA ASN A 605 -24.07 -6.92 -4.61
C ASN A 605 -23.89 -8.32 -3.96
N ALA A 606 -23.82 -9.39 -4.74
CA ALA A 606 -23.72 -10.76 -4.23
C ALA A 606 -22.56 -10.94 -3.24
N GLU A 607 -21.37 -10.44 -3.57
CA GLU A 607 -20.20 -10.51 -2.72
C GLU A 607 -20.44 -9.82 -1.37
N THR A 608 -20.96 -8.60 -1.37
CA THR A 608 -21.27 -7.84 -0.15
C THR A 608 -22.32 -8.54 0.70
N ILE A 609 -23.39 -9.06 0.08
CA ILE A 609 -24.47 -9.77 0.77
C ILE A 609 -23.92 -11.03 1.47
N TYR A 610 -23.11 -11.83 0.76
CA TYR A 610 -22.54 -13.04 1.35
C TYR A 610 -21.49 -12.74 2.42
N CYS A 611 -20.65 -11.72 2.23
CA CYS A 611 -19.67 -11.32 3.24
C CYS A 611 -20.35 -10.89 4.53
N GLU A 612 -21.40 -10.08 4.47
CA GLU A 612 -22.13 -9.64 5.65
C GLU A 612 -22.86 -10.80 6.34
N ALA A 613 -23.48 -11.70 5.58
CA ALA A 613 -24.11 -12.91 6.13
C ALA A 613 -23.09 -13.81 6.83
N LEU A 614 -21.95 -14.08 6.22
CA LEU A 614 -20.88 -14.89 6.81
C LEU A 614 -20.25 -14.23 8.04
N ARG A 615 -20.21 -12.89 8.10
CA ARG A 615 -19.75 -12.15 9.29
C ARG A 615 -20.64 -12.46 10.48
N ILE A 616 -21.96 -12.41 10.33
CA ILE A 616 -22.91 -12.74 11.41
C ILE A 616 -22.77 -14.21 11.81
N VAL A 617 -22.66 -15.14 10.85
CA VAL A 617 -22.44 -16.58 11.14
C VAL A 617 -21.17 -16.74 12.00
N ARG A 618 -20.07 -16.09 11.61
CA ARG A 618 -18.83 -16.11 12.39
C ARG A 618 -19.03 -15.58 13.80
N ASP A 619 -19.72 -14.45 13.95
CA ASP A 619 -19.90 -13.80 15.24
C ASP A 619 -20.85 -14.59 16.17
N ILE A 620 -21.83 -15.29 15.61
CA ILE A 620 -22.67 -16.23 16.36
C ILE A 620 -21.82 -17.43 16.86
N ILE A 621 -20.95 -17.97 16.03
CA ILE A 621 -20.16 -19.18 16.35
C ILE A 621 -19.02 -18.87 17.34
N ILE A 622 -18.34 -17.73 17.17
CA ILE A 622 -17.06 -17.44 17.89
C ILE A 622 -17.31 -16.69 19.19
N LYS A 623 -18.29 -15.77 19.23
CA LYS A 623 -18.41 -14.83 20.34
C LYS A 623 -19.33 -15.31 21.47
N ASP A 624 -19.94 -16.48 21.36
CA ASP A 624 -20.95 -16.96 22.34
C ASP A 624 -21.95 -15.83 22.71
N LYS A 625 -22.24 -14.97 21.73
CA LYS A 625 -23.00 -13.71 21.91
C LYS A 625 -24.46 -13.98 22.31
N TYR A 626 -24.84 -15.27 22.33
CA TYR A 626 -26.22 -15.69 22.35
C TYR A 626 -26.42 -16.92 23.26
N THR A 627 -26.19 -16.76 24.54
CA THR A 627 -26.63 -17.73 25.57
C THR A 627 -27.84 -17.21 26.29
#